data_fae197cc0fe61cfd1ce38a6b683397b5
#
_entry.id   fae197cc0fe61cfd1ce38a6b683397b5
#
_cell.length_a   1.000
_cell.length_b   1.000
_cell.length_c   1.000
_cell.angle_alpha   90.00
_cell.angle_beta   90.00
_cell.angle_gamma   90.00
#
_symmetry.space_group_name_H-M   'P 1'
#
loop_
_entity.id
_entity.type
_entity.pdbx_description
1 polymer ?
#
loop_
_entity_poly.entity_id
_entity_poly.type
_entity_poly.pdbx_seq_one_letter_code
_entity_poly.pdbx_strand_id
1 'polypeptide(L)'
;MFVYYRREKMSEKLRVGILGATGMVGQRFISLLENHPWFEVTTLAASPRSAGKTYEEAVGGRWKMDTPMPEAVKSMIVKNVNEVEEVASHVDFVFSAVDMSKDEIKKIEEEYAKTETPV
;
A
#
# COMPACT_ATOMS: atom_id res chain seq x y z
N MET A 1 -7.58 -11.09 4.07
CA MET A 1 -6.26 -10.44 3.90
C MET A 1 -5.26 -11.09 4.84
N PHE A 2 -4.06 -11.31 4.38
CA PHE A 2 -2.97 -11.81 5.22
C PHE A 2 -1.72 -10.98 5.03
N VAL A 3 -0.76 -11.12 5.96
CA VAL A 3 0.48 -10.34 5.98
C VAL A 3 1.63 -11.26 6.41
N TYR A 4 2.78 -11.11 5.75
CA TYR A 4 4.03 -11.65 6.24
C TYR A 4 5.18 -10.77 5.74
N TYR A 5 6.38 -10.96 6.27
CA TYR A 5 7.49 -10.06 6.02
C TYR A 5 8.80 -10.81 5.87
N ARG A 6 9.79 -10.14 5.28
CA ARG A 6 11.14 -10.67 5.14
C ARG A 6 11.89 -10.51 6.45
N ARG A 7 12.66 -11.50 6.81
CA ARG A 7 13.38 -11.50 8.09
C ARG A 7 14.65 -10.64 8.09
N GLU A 8 15.15 -10.28 6.93
CA GLU A 8 16.41 -9.55 6.79
C GLU A 8 16.39 -8.13 7.36
N LYS A 9 15.21 -7.59 7.64
CA LYS A 9 15.03 -6.21 8.09
C LYS A 9 14.61 -6.10 9.55
N MET A 10 15.21 -6.91 10.40
CA MET A 10 14.80 -6.96 11.80
C MET A 10 15.21 -5.77 12.66
N SER A 11 16.26 -5.04 12.29
CA SER A 11 16.80 -3.93 13.08
C SER A 11 16.27 -2.55 12.69
N GLU A 12 15.49 -2.46 11.62
CA GLU A 12 14.95 -1.21 11.11
C GLU A 12 13.43 -1.33 10.92
N LYS A 13 12.78 -0.18 10.74
CA LYS A 13 11.36 -0.22 10.38
C LYS A 13 11.21 -0.90 9.02
N LEU A 14 10.24 -1.78 8.93
CA LEU A 14 9.93 -2.44 7.67
C LEU A 14 9.22 -1.46 6.74
N ARG A 15 9.61 -1.47 5.47
CA ARG A 15 8.99 -0.64 4.45
C ARG A 15 7.73 -1.33 3.96
N VAL A 16 6.62 -0.65 4.04
CA VAL A 16 5.30 -1.21 3.75
C VAL A 16 4.67 -0.55 2.54
N GLY A 17 4.13 -1.36 1.64
CA GLY A 17 3.29 -0.88 0.55
C GLY A 17 1.83 -1.17 0.87
N ILE A 18 0.95 -0.25 0.52
CA ILE A 18 -0.50 -0.44 0.66
C ILE A 18 -1.08 -0.56 -0.75
N LEU A 19 -1.59 -1.75 -1.07
CA LEU A 19 -2.28 -1.98 -2.34
C LEU A 19 -3.76 -1.65 -2.14
N GLY A 20 -4.32 -0.84 -3.03
CA GLY A 20 -5.68 -0.35 -2.86
C GLY A 20 -5.76 0.80 -1.87
N ALA A 21 -4.73 1.67 -1.88
CA ALA A 21 -4.55 2.71 -0.88
C ALA A 21 -5.67 3.76 -0.84
N THR A 22 -6.39 3.96 -1.93
CA THR A 22 -7.44 5.00 -2.01
C THR A 22 -8.79 4.53 -1.47
N GLY A 23 -8.99 3.23 -1.27
CA GLY A 23 -10.23 2.69 -0.72
C GLY A 23 -10.29 2.81 0.79
N MET A 24 -11.45 2.49 1.37
CA MET A 24 -11.65 2.65 2.81
C MET A 24 -10.73 1.78 3.65
N VAL A 25 -10.51 0.53 3.25
CA VAL A 25 -9.62 -0.37 3.99
C VAL A 25 -8.17 0.13 3.90
N GLY A 26 -7.75 0.56 2.72
CA GLY A 26 -6.42 1.14 2.54
C GLY A 26 -6.21 2.39 3.39
N GLN A 27 -7.19 3.27 3.42
CA GLN A 27 -7.15 4.46 4.27
C GLN A 27 -7.00 4.10 5.74
N ARG A 28 -7.73 3.07 6.19
CA ARG A 28 -7.64 2.60 7.57
C ARG A 28 -6.25 2.10 7.91
N PHE A 29 -5.62 1.34 7.01
CA PHE A 29 -4.25 0.90 7.22
C PHE A 29 -3.29 2.08 7.33
N ILE A 30 -3.43 3.06 6.47
CA ILE A 30 -2.58 4.25 6.51
C ILE A 30 -2.72 4.95 7.85
N SER A 31 -3.95 5.10 8.31
CA SER A 31 -4.23 5.75 9.59
C SER A 31 -3.63 4.97 10.76
N LEU A 32 -3.79 3.65 10.77
CA LEU A 32 -3.29 2.78 11.84
C LEU A 32 -1.78 2.68 11.87
N LEU A 33 -1.13 2.83 10.72
CA LEU A 33 0.32 2.69 10.61
C LEU A 33 1.07 4.01 10.79
N GLU A 34 0.36 5.11 10.94
CA GLU A 34 1.00 6.39 11.20
C GLU A 34 1.80 6.32 12.50
N ASN A 35 3.09 6.66 12.42
CA ASN A 35 4.01 6.63 13.56
C ASN A 35 4.15 5.24 14.21
N HIS A 36 3.89 4.19 13.45
CA HIS A 36 4.03 2.83 13.96
C HIS A 36 5.49 2.54 14.27
N PRO A 37 5.81 1.88 15.42
CA PRO A 37 7.20 1.66 15.80
C PRO A 37 7.96 0.68 14.91
N TRP A 38 7.28 -0.23 14.21
CA TRP A 38 7.93 -1.26 13.39
C TRP A 38 7.71 -1.12 11.90
N PHE A 39 6.70 -0.37 11.49
CA PHE A 39 6.32 -0.28 10.09
C PHE A 39 6.30 1.16 9.62
N GLU A 40 6.78 1.37 8.40
CA GLU A 40 6.74 2.67 7.75
C GLU A 40 6.11 2.52 6.38
N VAL A 41 5.05 3.26 6.11
CA VAL A 41 4.42 3.26 4.79
C VAL A 41 5.30 4.04 3.83
N THR A 42 5.87 3.36 2.85
CA THR A 42 6.77 3.98 1.88
C THR A 42 6.20 4.00 0.46
N THR A 43 5.18 3.20 0.20
CA THR A 43 4.63 3.08 -1.15
C THR A 43 3.12 2.89 -1.08
N LEU A 44 2.42 3.63 -1.93
CA LEU A 44 0.98 3.54 -2.07
C LEU A 44 0.68 3.16 -3.51
N ALA A 45 -0.18 2.16 -3.70
CA ALA A 45 -0.55 1.70 -5.03
C ALA A 45 -2.06 1.59 -5.14
N ALA A 46 -2.58 1.89 -6.32
CA ALA A 46 -4.01 1.85 -6.57
C ALA A 46 -4.25 1.56 -8.05
N SER A 47 -5.49 1.71 -8.50
CA SER A 47 -5.84 1.47 -9.90
C SER A 47 -5.09 2.41 -10.82
N PRO A 48 -4.97 2.07 -12.12
CA PRO A 48 -4.36 2.97 -13.10
C PRO A 48 -4.97 4.37 -13.13
N ARG A 49 -6.24 4.49 -12.77
CA ARG A 49 -6.92 5.79 -12.71
C ARG A 49 -6.28 6.74 -11.71
N SER A 50 -5.81 6.21 -10.59
CA SER A 50 -5.19 6.99 -9.51
C SER A 50 -3.68 7.13 -9.67
N ALA A 51 -3.06 6.28 -10.45
CA ALA A 51 -1.61 6.25 -10.61
C ALA A 51 -1.08 7.57 -11.19
N GLY A 52 0.07 8.00 -10.68
CA GLY A 52 0.71 9.22 -11.13
C GLY A 52 0.25 10.49 -10.41
N LYS A 53 -0.78 10.39 -9.60
CA LYS A 53 -1.27 11.52 -8.78
C LYS A 53 -0.68 11.44 -7.38
N THR A 54 -0.64 12.58 -6.68
CA THR A 54 -0.31 12.52 -5.25
C THR A 54 -1.47 11.80 -4.54
N TYR A 55 -1.17 11.24 -3.39
CA TYR A 55 -2.22 10.54 -2.64
C TYR A 55 -3.38 11.48 -2.29
N GLU A 56 -3.05 12.70 -1.88
CA GLU A 56 -4.07 13.71 -1.56
C GLU A 56 -4.99 13.97 -2.76
N GLU A 57 -4.42 14.10 -3.96
CA GLU A 57 -5.20 14.29 -5.18
C GLU A 57 -6.01 13.04 -5.54
N ALA A 58 -5.40 11.87 -5.41
CA ALA A 58 -6.05 10.61 -5.78
C ALA A 58 -7.26 10.32 -4.90
N VAL A 59 -7.14 10.60 -3.61
CA VAL A 59 -8.25 10.44 -2.66
C VAL A 59 -9.28 11.56 -2.82
N GLY A 60 -8.81 12.77 -3.10
CA GLY A 60 -9.68 13.94 -3.21
C GLY A 60 -10.42 14.16 -1.89
N GLY A 61 -11.73 14.35 -1.96
CA GLY A 61 -12.56 14.53 -0.77
C GLY A 61 -13.03 13.23 -0.12
N ARG A 62 -12.48 12.10 -0.50
CA ARG A 62 -12.96 10.78 -0.05
C ARG A 62 -12.24 10.22 1.17
N TRP A 63 -11.40 11.02 1.84
CA TRP A 63 -10.79 10.59 3.09
C TRP A 63 -11.89 10.49 4.14
N LYS A 64 -12.13 9.28 4.65
CA LYS A 64 -13.25 8.97 5.53
C LYS A 64 -12.85 8.57 6.94
N MET A 65 -11.58 8.71 7.27
CA MET A 65 -11.10 8.35 8.60
C MET A 65 -11.37 9.48 9.59
N ASP A 66 -11.48 9.12 10.85
CA ASP A 66 -11.74 10.09 11.93
C ASP A 66 -10.54 11.01 12.18
N THR A 67 -9.35 10.53 11.87
CA THR A 67 -8.12 11.32 12.00
C THR A 67 -7.79 11.99 10.68
N PRO A 68 -7.03 13.11 10.70
CA PRO A 68 -6.57 13.74 9.46
C PRO A 68 -5.67 12.80 8.66
N MET A 69 -5.62 13.02 7.35
CA MET A 69 -4.68 12.30 6.49
C MET A 69 -3.25 12.59 6.95
N PRO A 70 -2.43 11.55 7.19
CA PRO A 70 -1.05 11.77 7.63
C PRO A 70 -0.24 12.58 6.61
N GLU A 71 0.52 13.54 7.11
CA GLU A 71 1.35 14.39 6.24
C GLU A 71 2.34 13.58 5.41
N ALA A 72 2.87 12.50 5.96
CA ALA A 72 3.85 11.68 5.28
C ALA A 72 3.32 11.07 3.98
N VAL A 73 2.02 10.83 3.86
CA VAL A 73 1.45 10.20 2.67
C VAL A 73 0.85 11.19 1.68
N LYS A 74 0.56 12.41 2.11
CA LYS A 74 -0.13 13.39 1.25
C LYS A 74 0.55 13.62 -0.10
N SER A 75 1.85 13.75 -0.10
CA SER A 75 2.63 14.06 -1.30
C SER A 75 3.19 12.83 -2.00
N MET A 76 2.93 11.64 -1.47
CA MET A 76 3.39 10.42 -2.13
C MET A 76 2.69 10.24 -3.47
N ILE A 77 3.45 9.91 -4.51
CA ILE A 77 2.88 9.62 -5.81
C ILE A 77 2.31 8.20 -5.79
N VAL A 78 1.03 8.07 -6.10
CA VAL A 78 0.36 6.77 -6.14
C VAL A 78 0.88 5.97 -7.34
N LYS A 79 1.26 4.73 -7.11
CA LYS A 79 1.75 3.83 -8.15
C LYS A 79 0.62 2.96 -8.67
N ASN A 80 0.80 2.44 -9.87
CA ASN A 80 -0.17 1.52 -10.48
C ASN A 80 0.01 0.13 -9.84
N VAL A 81 -1.04 -0.40 -9.24
CA VAL A 81 -0.99 -1.70 -8.56
C VAL A 81 -0.58 -2.84 -9.50
N ASN A 82 -0.80 -2.68 -10.80
CA ASN A 82 -0.42 -3.67 -11.80
C ASN A 82 1.07 -3.64 -12.15
N GLU A 83 1.79 -2.59 -11.75
CA GLU A 83 3.24 -2.50 -11.93
C GLU A 83 3.93 -3.17 -10.75
N VAL A 84 3.80 -4.49 -10.69
CA VAL A 84 4.19 -5.30 -9.55
C VAL A 84 5.67 -5.15 -9.21
N GLU A 85 6.55 -5.22 -10.19
CA GLU A 85 8.00 -5.13 -9.96
C GLU A 85 8.40 -3.76 -9.42
N GLU A 86 7.79 -2.69 -9.96
CA GLU A 86 8.07 -1.33 -9.52
C GLU A 86 7.67 -1.16 -8.06
N VAL A 87 6.47 -1.59 -7.70
CA VAL A 87 5.99 -1.50 -6.31
C VAL A 87 6.85 -2.35 -5.39
N ALA A 88 7.10 -3.59 -5.78
CA ALA A 88 7.84 -4.54 -4.95
C ALA A 88 9.27 -4.08 -4.63
N SER A 89 9.89 -3.33 -5.56
CA SER A 89 11.27 -2.88 -5.36
C SER A 89 11.41 -1.85 -4.23
N HIS A 90 10.31 -1.24 -3.80
CA HIS A 90 10.33 -0.18 -2.79
C HIS A 90 9.88 -0.63 -1.41
N VAL A 91 9.54 -1.92 -1.24
CA VAL A 91 8.93 -2.38 0.01
C VAL A 91 9.52 -3.69 0.49
N ASP A 92 9.33 -3.96 1.77
CA ASP A 92 9.69 -5.25 2.37
C ASP A 92 8.49 -6.18 2.39
N PHE A 93 7.27 -5.63 2.45
CA PHE A 93 6.04 -6.39 2.27
C PHE A 93 4.89 -5.42 1.96
N VAL A 94 3.73 -5.97 1.60
CA VAL A 94 2.55 -5.18 1.28
C VAL A 94 1.34 -5.66 2.07
N PHE A 95 0.45 -4.72 2.39
CA PHE A 95 -0.91 -5.02 2.82
C PHE A 95 -1.81 -4.88 1.59
N SER A 96 -2.56 -5.92 1.29
CA SER A 96 -3.47 -5.90 0.15
C SER A 96 -4.89 -5.53 0.60
N ALA A 97 -5.37 -4.40 0.12
CA ALA A 97 -6.70 -3.90 0.40
C ALA A 97 -7.44 -3.56 -0.90
N VAL A 98 -7.11 -4.27 -1.98
CA VAL A 98 -7.71 -4.01 -3.28
C VAL A 98 -9.18 -4.42 -3.30
N ASP A 99 -9.99 -3.60 -3.96
CA ASP A 99 -11.43 -3.85 -4.12
C ASP A 99 -11.67 -4.32 -5.56
N MET A 100 -11.55 -5.62 -5.75
CA MET A 100 -11.65 -6.27 -7.06
C MET A 100 -12.37 -7.61 -6.91
N SER A 101 -12.64 -8.28 -8.02
CA SER A 101 -13.16 -9.64 -7.99
C SER A 101 -12.14 -10.57 -7.31
N LYS A 102 -12.60 -11.69 -6.79
CA LYS A 102 -11.72 -12.66 -6.12
C LYS A 102 -10.60 -13.14 -7.04
N ASP A 103 -10.91 -13.35 -8.31
CA ASP A 103 -9.93 -13.83 -9.28
C ASP A 103 -8.85 -12.78 -9.53
N GLU A 104 -9.24 -11.50 -9.62
CA GLU A 104 -8.29 -10.41 -9.80
C GLU A 104 -7.41 -10.22 -8.58
N ILE A 105 -7.98 -10.31 -7.39
CA ILE A 105 -7.23 -10.21 -6.15
C ILE A 105 -6.19 -11.34 -6.08
N LYS A 106 -6.61 -12.57 -6.37
CA LYS A 106 -5.72 -13.71 -6.35
C LYS A 106 -4.58 -13.54 -7.34
N LYS A 107 -4.88 -13.05 -8.54
CA LYS A 107 -3.86 -12.83 -9.57
C LYS A 107 -2.83 -11.82 -9.11
N ILE A 108 -3.27 -10.71 -8.53
CA ILE A 108 -2.37 -9.67 -8.04
C ILE A 108 -1.49 -10.22 -6.91
N GLU A 109 -2.08 -10.92 -5.96
CA GLU A 109 -1.32 -11.49 -4.85
C GLU A 109 -0.28 -12.50 -5.34
N GLU A 110 -0.63 -13.32 -6.33
CA GLU A 110 0.32 -14.26 -6.93
C GLU A 110 1.46 -13.55 -7.65
N GLU A 111 1.18 -12.47 -8.34
CA GLU A 111 2.21 -11.69 -9.03
C GLU A 111 3.21 -11.10 -8.02
N TYR A 112 2.71 -10.57 -6.90
CA TYR A 112 3.60 -10.06 -5.85
C TYR A 112 4.39 -11.18 -5.20
N ALA A 113 3.79 -12.35 -5.02
CA ALA A 113 4.51 -13.49 -4.47
C ALA A 113 5.67 -13.93 -5.36
N LYS A 114 5.50 -13.83 -6.69
CA LYS A 114 6.55 -14.18 -7.64
C LYS A 114 7.78 -13.29 -7.54
N THR A 115 7.62 -12.07 -7.06
CA THR A 115 8.74 -11.15 -6.85
C THR A 115 9.42 -11.36 -5.50
N GLU A 116 9.01 -12.38 -4.76
CA GLU A 116 9.47 -12.65 -3.41
C GLU A 116 9.09 -11.53 -2.43
N THR A 117 8.03 -10.78 -2.75
CA THR A 117 7.51 -9.74 -1.87
C THR A 117 6.36 -10.34 -1.06
N PRO A 118 6.50 -10.43 0.27
CA PRO A 118 5.40 -10.90 1.12
C PRO A 118 4.18 -9.99 1.03
N VAL A 119 3.03 -10.60 1.03
CA VAL A 119 1.75 -9.89 0.96
C VAL A 119 0.94 -10.12 2.22
#